data_d4e787e3a9d365770687cda6fc2db6bd
#
_entry.id   d4e787e3a9d365770687cda6fc2db6bd
#
_cell.length_a   1.000
_cell.length_b   1.000
_cell.length_c   1.000
_cell.angle_alpha   90.00
_cell.angle_beta   90.00
_cell.angle_gamma   90.00
#
_symmetry.space_group_name_H-M   'P 1'
#
loop_
_entity.id
_entity.type
_entity.pdbx_description
1 polymer ?
#
loop_
_entity_poly.entity_id
_entity_poly.type
_entity_poly.pdbx_seq_one_letter_code
_entity_poly.pdbx_strand_id
1 'polypeptide(L)'
;MCDDVEDAVGLGAAGIVVGLLTAGGAIDAEHLAQLVELASGLPVTFHRALDRTRDLTKSLETVIGLGCNRVLTSGGEPTVMEGRTSLERMCAHAAGRIRVAAGGGVALANAASLLKIPGLDLHGSLRVGTGEFSGDALWAPSPGTVNPDDVRRMSAMVHGSLVR
;
A
#
# COMPACT_ATOMS: atom_id res chain seq x y z
N MET A 1 -16.07 7.40 9.71
CA MET A 1 -15.13 7.50 8.56
C MET A 1 -15.33 8.75 7.73
N CYS A 2 -16.56 9.16 7.36
CA CYS A 2 -16.76 10.42 6.61
C CYS A 2 -16.26 11.62 7.42
N ASP A 3 -16.73 11.77 8.66
CA ASP A 3 -16.32 12.85 9.56
C ASP A 3 -14.78 12.87 9.75
N ASP A 4 -14.14 11.72 9.88
CA ASP A 4 -12.67 11.62 10.01
C ASP A 4 -11.93 12.11 8.76
N VAL A 5 -12.51 11.90 7.55
CA VAL A 5 -11.94 12.41 6.31
C VAL A 5 -12.10 13.92 6.21
N GLU A 6 -13.28 14.45 6.57
CA GLU A 6 -13.54 15.89 6.60
C GLU A 6 -12.61 16.59 7.61
N ASP A 7 -12.44 16.01 8.80
CA ASP A 7 -11.50 16.50 9.81
C ASP A 7 -10.05 16.49 9.30
N ALA A 8 -9.63 15.40 8.63
CA ALA A 8 -8.28 15.32 8.06
C ALA A 8 -8.05 16.39 6.98
N VAL A 9 -9.03 16.65 6.12
CA VAL A 9 -9.00 17.73 5.12
C VAL A 9 -8.90 19.07 5.82
N GLY A 10 -9.75 19.33 6.82
CA GLY A 10 -9.78 20.59 7.58
C GLY A 10 -8.48 20.86 8.35
N LEU A 11 -7.80 19.82 8.81
CA LEU A 11 -6.52 19.90 9.52
C LEU A 11 -5.31 19.98 8.57
N GLY A 12 -5.52 19.97 7.25
CA GLY A 12 -4.45 20.11 6.26
C GLY A 12 -3.62 18.83 6.03
N ALA A 13 -4.22 17.66 6.14
CA ALA A 13 -3.54 16.41 5.79
C ALA A 13 -3.05 16.45 4.32
N ALA A 14 -1.88 15.84 4.06
CA ALA A 14 -1.32 15.75 2.70
C ALA A 14 -1.96 14.62 1.85
N GLY A 15 -2.83 13.81 2.44
CA GLY A 15 -3.53 12.69 1.81
C GLY A 15 -4.15 11.79 2.86
N ILE A 16 -4.99 10.86 2.42
CA ILE A 16 -5.68 9.90 3.29
C ILE A 16 -5.39 8.46 2.88
N VAL A 17 -5.50 7.57 3.85
CA VAL A 17 -5.38 6.11 3.64
C VAL A 17 -6.66 5.46 4.12
N VAL A 18 -7.35 4.77 3.21
CA VAL A 18 -8.65 4.14 3.47
C VAL A 18 -8.68 2.71 2.96
N GLY A 19 -9.67 1.94 3.37
CA GLY A 19 -9.92 0.63 2.81
C GLY A 19 -11.13 -0.02 3.42
N LEU A 20 -12.10 -0.35 2.59
CA LEU A 20 -13.39 -0.91 2.99
C LEU A 20 -13.78 -2.02 2.01
N LEU A 21 -14.30 -3.08 2.60
CA LEU A 21 -14.82 -4.23 1.86
C LEU A 21 -16.28 -4.47 2.25
N THR A 22 -17.05 -4.93 1.30
CA THR A 22 -18.38 -5.47 1.58
C THR A 22 -18.27 -6.76 2.39
N ALA A 23 -19.35 -7.21 2.98
CA ALA A 23 -19.42 -8.51 3.65
C ALA A 23 -19.07 -9.70 2.73
N GLY A 24 -19.21 -9.52 1.40
CA GLY A 24 -18.81 -10.50 0.38
C GLY A 24 -17.31 -10.46 0.03
N GLY A 25 -16.52 -9.58 0.62
CA GLY A 25 -15.08 -9.44 0.39
C GLY A 25 -14.73 -8.74 -0.93
N ALA A 26 -15.64 -7.99 -1.53
CA ALA A 26 -15.36 -7.07 -2.62
C ALA A 26 -15.08 -5.66 -2.10
N ILE A 27 -14.43 -4.81 -2.92
CA ILE A 27 -14.33 -3.38 -2.63
C ILE A 27 -15.73 -2.81 -2.44
N ASP A 28 -15.96 -2.08 -1.34
CA ASP A 28 -17.18 -1.29 -1.15
C ASP A 28 -17.08 0.00 -1.97
N ALA A 29 -17.49 -0.13 -3.23
CA ALA A 29 -17.30 0.94 -4.21
C ALA A 29 -18.15 2.18 -3.90
N GLU A 30 -19.33 2.00 -3.32
CA GLU A 30 -20.24 3.11 -2.99
C GLU A 30 -19.63 3.99 -1.89
N HIS A 31 -19.25 3.41 -0.78
CA HIS A 31 -18.65 4.16 0.32
C HIS A 31 -17.24 4.67 -0.04
N LEU A 32 -16.46 3.92 -0.82
CA LEU A 32 -15.15 4.40 -1.27
C LEU A 32 -15.29 5.63 -2.16
N ALA A 33 -16.27 5.68 -3.07
CA ALA A 33 -16.53 6.85 -3.90
C ALA A 33 -16.85 8.09 -3.06
N GLN A 34 -17.67 7.94 -2.01
CA GLN A 34 -17.99 9.01 -1.07
C GLN A 34 -16.73 9.54 -0.35
N LEU A 35 -15.84 8.64 0.11
CA LEU A 35 -14.60 9.06 0.78
C LEU A 35 -13.64 9.77 -0.17
N VAL A 36 -13.56 9.33 -1.43
CA VAL A 36 -12.73 10.01 -2.45
C VAL A 36 -13.26 11.40 -2.76
N GLU A 37 -14.58 11.58 -2.83
CA GLU A 37 -15.22 12.89 -3.01
C GLU A 37 -14.95 13.81 -1.81
N LEU A 38 -15.16 13.33 -0.58
CA LEU A 38 -14.89 14.06 0.66
C LEU A 38 -13.40 14.43 0.83
N ALA A 39 -12.49 13.66 0.24
CA ALA A 39 -11.07 13.97 0.25
C ALA A 39 -10.72 15.28 -0.47
N SER A 40 -11.67 15.87 -1.24
CA SER A 40 -11.55 17.20 -1.85
C SER A 40 -10.25 17.41 -2.64
N GLY A 41 -9.84 16.40 -3.40
CA GLY A 41 -8.62 16.44 -4.23
C GLY A 41 -7.33 16.03 -3.49
N LEU A 42 -7.39 15.70 -2.21
CA LEU A 42 -6.25 15.08 -1.52
C LEU A 42 -5.97 13.68 -2.09
N PRO A 43 -4.70 13.28 -2.18
CA PRO A 43 -4.36 11.93 -2.61
C PRO A 43 -4.97 10.85 -1.71
N VAL A 44 -5.66 9.88 -2.32
CA VAL A 44 -6.26 8.75 -1.61
C VAL A 44 -5.46 7.47 -1.88
N THR A 45 -5.01 6.83 -0.81
CA THR A 45 -4.38 5.50 -0.85
C THR A 45 -5.37 4.44 -0.37
N PHE A 46 -5.64 3.43 -1.20
CA PHE A 46 -6.37 2.25 -0.73
C PHE A 46 -5.39 1.26 -0.10
N HIS A 47 -5.63 0.90 1.15
CA HIS A 47 -4.68 0.09 1.92
C HIS A 47 -4.78 -1.42 1.66
N ARG A 48 -4.07 -2.24 2.46
CA ARG A 48 -3.98 -3.70 2.32
C ARG A 48 -5.31 -4.48 2.45
N ALA A 49 -6.46 -3.83 2.64
CA ALA A 49 -7.75 -4.49 2.46
C ALA A 49 -7.87 -5.09 1.04
N LEU A 50 -7.18 -4.51 0.05
CA LEU A 50 -7.09 -5.08 -1.29
C LEU A 50 -6.62 -6.55 -1.27
N ASP A 51 -5.65 -6.89 -0.42
CA ASP A 51 -5.09 -8.24 -0.31
C ASP A 51 -6.10 -9.29 0.19
N ARG A 52 -7.25 -8.86 0.71
CA ARG A 52 -8.34 -9.74 1.17
C ARG A 52 -9.42 -9.96 0.12
N THR A 53 -9.33 -9.30 -1.02
CA THR A 53 -10.28 -9.50 -2.11
C THR A 53 -9.97 -10.78 -2.89
N ARG A 54 -11.00 -11.37 -3.50
CA ARG A 54 -10.86 -12.63 -4.24
C ARG A 54 -10.16 -12.45 -5.60
N ASP A 55 -10.26 -11.27 -6.18
CA ASP A 55 -9.71 -10.95 -7.50
C ASP A 55 -8.99 -9.61 -7.42
N LEU A 56 -7.67 -9.68 -7.32
CA LEU A 56 -6.81 -8.50 -7.19
C LEU A 56 -6.88 -7.59 -8.42
N THR A 57 -6.99 -8.17 -9.63
CA THR A 57 -7.02 -7.39 -10.87
C THR A 57 -8.32 -6.59 -10.97
N LYS A 58 -9.45 -7.24 -10.71
CA LYS A 58 -10.76 -6.57 -10.66
C LYS A 58 -10.80 -5.50 -9.58
N SER A 59 -10.25 -5.80 -8.40
CA SER A 59 -10.19 -4.85 -7.28
C SER A 59 -9.29 -3.66 -7.60
N LEU A 60 -8.15 -3.88 -8.27
CA LEU A 60 -7.27 -2.82 -8.74
C LEU A 60 -8.00 -1.90 -9.73
N GLU A 61 -8.72 -2.45 -10.72
CA GLU A 61 -9.53 -1.65 -11.64
C GLU A 61 -10.61 -0.85 -10.92
N THR A 62 -11.26 -1.44 -9.91
CA THR A 62 -12.26 -0.74 -9.12
C THR A 62 -11.68 0.50 -8.43
N VAL A 63 -10.54 0.37 -7.74
CA VAL A 63 -9.92 1.51 -7.03
C VAL A 63 -9.34 2.55 -8.00
N ILE A 64 -8.87 2.14 -9.19
CA ILE A 64 -8.47 3.05 -10.28
C ILE A 64 -9.69 3.85 -10.75
N GLY A 65 -10.79 3.17 -11.08
CA GLY A 65 -12.00 3.79 -11.58
C GLY A 65 -12.66 4.76 -10.60
N LEU A 66 -12.44 4.55 -9.30
CA LEU A 66 -12.93 5.42 -8.23
C LEU A 66 -11.99 6.60 -7.92
N GLY A 67 -10.86 6.73 -8.62
CA GLY A 67 -9.97 7.87 -8.48
C GLY A 67 -8.95 7.78 -7.34
N CYS A 68 -8.69 6.60 -6.80
CA CYS A 68 -7.57 6.43 -5.87
C CYS A 68 -6.23 6.68 -6.58
N ASN A 69 -5.31 7.33 -5.87
CA ASN A 69 -3.99 7.70 -6.42
C ASN A 69 -2.93 6.62 -6.17
N ARG A 70 -3.13 5.80 -5.14
CA ARG A 70 -2.21 4.74 -4.74
C ARG A 70 -2.96 3.54 -4.18
N VAL A 71 -2.37 2.35 -4.35
CA VAL A 71 -2.77 1.14 -3.65
C VAL A 71 -1.58 0.58 -2.87
N LEU A 72 -1.82 0.18 -1.61
CA LEU A 72 -0.85 -0.51 -0.77
C LEU A 72 -1.21 -2.00 -0.71
N THR A 73 -0.30 -2.88 -1.12
CA THR A 73 -0.58 -4.32 -1.26
C THR A 73 0.67 -5.15 -1.04
N SER A 74 0.50 -6.39 -0.63
CA SER A 74 1.55 -7.43 -0.68
C SER A 74 1.37 -8.36 -1.89
N GLY A 75 0.46 -8.05 -2.81
CA GLY A 75 0.12 -8.91 -3.94
C GLY A 75 -0.85 -10.03 -3.59
N GLY A 76 -1.63 -9.86 -2.49
CA GLY A 76 -2.60 -10.85 -2.01
C GLY A 76 -1.99 -11.94 -1.12
N GLU A 77 -0.70 -11.88 -0.86
CA GLU A 77 0.03 -12.88 -0.08
C GLU A 77 0.42 -12.31 1.31
N PRO A 78 0.80 -13.17 2.28
CA PRO A 78 1.24 -12.72 3.59
C PRO A 78 2.38 -11.72 3.54
N THR A 79 3.36 -11.93 2.65
CA THR A 79 4.53 -11.06 2.48
C THR A 79 4.71 -10.59 1.03
N VAL A 80 5.39 -9.45 0.85
CA VAL A 80 5.74 -8.90 -0.47
C VAL A 80 6.63 -9.83 -1.30
N MET A 81 7.39 -10.72 -0.64
CA MET A 81 8.26 -11.65 -1.36
C MET A 81 7.46 -12.83 -1.92
N GLU A 82 6.49 -13.34 -1.17
CA GLU A 82 5.55 -14.35 -1.67
C GLU A 82 4.67 -13.78 -2.79
N GLY A 83 4.19 -12.55 -2.63
CA GLY A 83 3.36 -11.86 -3.63
C GLY A 83 4.13 -11.17 -4.76
N ARG A 84 5.45 -11.34 -4.87
CA ARG A 84 6.28 -10.61 -5.82
C ARG A 84 5.77 -10.70 -7.26
N THR A 85 5.40 -11.89 -7.71
CA THR A 85 4.87 -12.10 -9.07
C THR A 85 3.54 -11.38 -9.29
N SER A 86 2.67 -11.35 -8.28
CA SER A 86 1.42 -10.58 -8.32
C SER A 86 1.70 -9.08 -8.37
N LEU A 87 2.66 -8.57 -7.59
CA LEU A 87 3.08 -7.17 -7.63
C LEU A 87 3.59 -6.75 -9.02
N GLU A 88 4.40 -7.60 -9.67
CA GLU A 88 4.86 -7.37 -11.05
C GLU A 88 3.68 -7.23 -12.02
N ARG A 89 2.72 -8.16 -11.93
CA ARG A 89 1.50 -8.14 -12.76
C ARG A 89 0.65 -6.90 -12.48
N MET A 90 0.49 -6.52 -11.21
CA MET A 90 -0.28 -5.34 -10.81
C MET A 90 0.36 -4.05 -11.32
N CYS A 91 1.67 -3.89 -11.23
CA CYS A 91 2.38 -2.74 -11.79
C CYS A 91 2.21 -2.66 -13.31
N ALA A 92 2.39 -3.77 -14.01
CA ALA A 92 2.19 -3.85 -15.46
C ALA A 92 0.74 -3.52 -15.84
N HIS A 93 -0.24 -4.06 -15.11
CA HIS A 93 -1.67 -3.82 -15.34
C HIS A 93 -2.08 -2.38 -15.02
N ALA A 94 -1.56 -1.82 -13.93
CA ALA A 94 -1.80 -0.43 -13.55
C ALA A 94 -1.33 0.55 -14.64
N ALA A 95 -0.24 0.24 -15.34
CA ALA A 95 0.29 1.02 -16.47
C ALA A 95 0.40 2.53 -16.16
N GLY A 96 0.77 2.88 -14.93
CA GLY A 96 0.90 4.26 -14.45
C GLY A 96 -0.41 4.96 -14.11
N ARG A 97 -1.59 4.32 -14.25
CA ARG A 97 -2.89 4.90 -13.89
C ARG A 97 -3.09 5.06 -12.38
N ILE A 98 -2.38 4.26 -11.59
CA ILE A 98 -2.33 4.30 -10.13
C ILE A 98 -0.92 3.89 -9.68
N ARG A 99 -0.44 4.41 -8.57
CA ARG A 99 0.82 3.98 -7.96
C ARG A 99 0.60 2.70 -7.15
N VAL A 100 1.42 1.70 -7.39
CA VAL A 100 1.41 0.45 -6.60
C VAL A 100 2.54 0.52 -5.59
N ALA A 101 2.19 0.44 -4.31
CA ALA A 101 3.16 0.42 -3.21
C ALA A 101 3.19 -0.98 -2.58
N ALA A 102 4.37 -1.59 -2.55
CA ALA A 102 4.60 -2.84 -1.87
C ALA A 102 4.61 -2.62 -0.35
N GLY A 103 3.77 -3.35 0.38
CA GLY A 103 3.71 -3.32 1.84
C GLY A 103 3.41 -4.68 2.44
N GLY A 104 4.07 -4.99 3.56
CA GLY A 104 4.00 -6.29 4.21
C GLY A 104 5.34 -7.04 4.12
N GLY A 105 6.24 -6.76 5.06
CA GLY A 105 7.56 -7.39 5.13
C GLY A 105 8.62 -6.77 4.21
N VAL A 106 8.45 -5.51 3.79
CA VAL A 106 9.53 -4.76 3.11
C VAL A 106 10.65 -4.48 4.11
N ALA A 107 11.86 -4.88 3.74
CA ALA A 107 13.08 -4.76 4.55
C ALA A 107 14.28 -4.48 3.66
N LEU A 108 15.41 -4.03 4.23
CA LEU A 108 16.65 -3.80 3.48
C LEU A 108 17.10 -5.03 2.69
N ALA A 109 16.90 -6.23 3.25
CA ALA A 109 17.31 -7.48 2.63
C ALA A 109 16.59 -7.79 1.31
N ASN A 110 15.34 -7.33 1.14
CA ASN A 110 14.54 -7.61 -0.05
C ASN A 110 14.30 -6.38 -0.95
N ALA A 111 14.60 -5.18 -0.48
CA ALA A 111 14.36 -3.93 -1.20
C ALA A 111 14.98 -3.91 -2.59
N ALA A 112 16.25 -4.33 -2.72
CA ALA A 112 16.94 -4.36 -4.03
C ALA A 112 16.24 -5.28 -5.04
N SER A 113 15.61 -6.36 -4.59
CA SER A 113 14.83 -7.25 -5.45
C SER A 113 13.51 -6.62 -5.88
N LEU A 114 12.82 -5.96 -4.95
CA LEU A 114 11.54 -5.29 -5.21
C LEU A 114 11.71 -4.08 -6.12
N LEU A 115 12.79 -3.30 -5.96
CA LEU A 115 13.10 -2.14 -6.79
C LEU A 115 13.41 -2.48 -8.27
N LYS A 116 13.56 -3.77 -8.61
CA LYS A 116 13.64 -4.22 -10.01
C LYS A 116 12.28 -4.26 -10.70
N ILE A 117 11.18 -4.15 -9.95
CA ILE A 117 9.82 -4.12 -10.52
C ILE A 117 9.54 -2.68 -10.96
N PRO A 118 9.36 -2.43 -12.27
CA PRO A 118 9.12 -1.07 -12.76
C PRO A 118 7.84 -0.48 -12.17
N GLY A 119 7.93 0.76 -11.68
CA GLY A 119 6.77 1.48 -11.15
C GLY A 119 6.30 1.06 -9.75
N LEU A 120 7.06 0.19 -9.06
CA LEU A 120 6.74 -0.21 -7.70
C LEU A 120 7.34 0.75 -6.67
N ASP A 121 6.49 1.30 -5.80
CA ASP A 121 6.90 2.00 -4.58
C ASP A 121 7.16 1.01 -3.46
N LEU A 122 7.99 1.39 -2.47
CA LEU A 122 8.21 0.61 -1.26
C LEU A 122 7.59 1.29 -0.04
N HIS A 123 6.87 0.51 0.77
CA HIS A 123 6.34 0.92 2.06
C HIS A 123 6.77 -0.08 3.14
N GLY A 124 7.55 0.37 4.09
CA GLY A 124 8.07 -0.48 5.17
C GLY A 124 8.18 0.28 6.48
N SER A 125 7.95 -0.41 7.59
CA SER A 125 8.13 0.17 8.93
C SER A 125 9.60 0.26 9.33
N LEU A 126 10.48 -0.54 8.73
CA LEU A 126 11.91 -0.69 9.05
C LEU A 126 12.16 -0.89 10.55
N ARG A 127 11.19 -1.50 11.25
CA ARG A 127 11.35 -1.82 12.67
C ARG A 127 12.26 -3.04 12.83
N VAL A 128 13.23 -2.92 13.70
CA VAL A 128 14.06 -4.03 14.16
C VAL A 128 13.42 -4.56 15.44
N GLY A 129 12.85 -5.74 15.38
CA GLY A 129 12.17 -6.36 16.53
C GLY A 129 12.31 -7.87 16.49
N THR A 130 12.18 -8.48 17.65
CA THR A 130 12.34 -9.93 17.88
C THR A 130 11.05 -10.71 17.67
N GLY A 131 10.04 -10.13 16.98
CA GLY A 131 8.76 -10.79 16.75
C GLY A 131 8.70 -11.45 15.38
N GLU A 132 8.39 -12.73 15.34
CA GLU A 132 7.96 -13.41 14.13
C GLU A 132 6.70 -12.74 13.60
N PHE A 133 6.67 -12.46 12.30
CA PHE A 133 5.49 -11.95 11.63
C PHE A 133 4.47 -13.11 11.56
N SER A 134 3.55 -13.20 12.52
CA SER A 134 2.45 -14.14 12.42
C SER A 134 1.50 -13.65 11.33
N GLY A 135 1.37 -14.42 10.26
CA GLY A 135 0.65 -14.04 9.04
C GLY A 135 -0.84 -13.70 9.21
N ASP A 136 -1.41 -13.96 10.37
CA ASP A 136 -2.82 -13.68 10.68
C ASP A 136 -3.08 -12.28 11.23
N ALA A 137 -2.05 -11.52 11.57
CA ALA A 137 -2.19 -10.19 12.13
C ALA A 137 -1.86 -9.11 11.12
N LEU A 138 -2.78 -8.84 10.19
CA LEU A 138 -2.67 -7.71 9.25
C LEU A 138 -2.41 -6.36 9.96
N TRP A 139 -2.70 -6.28 11.25
CA TRP A 139 -2.68 -5.07 12.07
C TRP A 139 -1.96 -5.22 13.41
N ALA A 140 -1.33 -6.36 13.69
CA ALA A 140 -0.57 -6.47 14.92
C ALA A 140 0.64 -5.53 14.86
N PRO A 141 0.77 -4.59 15.81
CA PRO A 141 1.95 -3.73 15.87
C PRO A 141 3.15 -4.63 16.11
N SER A 142 4.08 -4.68 15.16
CA SER A 142 5.36 -5.35 15.41
C SER A 142 6.09 -4.62 16.53
N PRO A 143 6.38 -5.26 17.66
CA PRO A 143 7.24 -4.67 18.67
C PRO A 143 8.60 -4.41 18.04
N GLY A 144 9.18 -3.26 18.29
CA GLY A 144 10.50 -2.94 17.76
C GLY A 144 10.71 -1.45 17.60
N THR A 145 11.97 -1.06 17.55
CA THR A 145 12.41 0.31 17.31
C THR A 145 12.83 0.47 15.85
N VAL A 146 12.65 1.66 15.31
CA VAL A 146 13.18 2.01 13.99
C VAL A 146 14.64 2.40 14.13
N ASN A 147 15.51 1.76 13.34
CA ASN A 147 16.91 2.16 13.26
C ASN A 147 17.05 3.28 12.22
N PRO A 148 17.49 4.49 12.60
CA PRO A 148 17.67 5.60 11.66
C PRO A 148 18.63 5.31 10.50
N ASP A 149 19.65 4.46 10.72
CA ASP A 149 20.61 4.09 9.67
C ASP A 149 19.95 3.19 8.62
N ASP A 150 19.04 2.32 9.01
CA ASP A 150 18.28 1.49 8.07
C ASP A 150 17.32 2.34 7.23
N VAL A 151 16.74 3.39 7.80
CA VAL A 151 15.93 4.37 7.05
C VAL A 151 16.79 5.09 6.02
N ARG A 152 17.99 5.58 6.40
CA ARG A 152 18.92 6.25 5.46
C ARG A 152 19.35 5.32 4.34
N ARG A 153 19.68 4.05 4.66
CA ARG A 153 20.07 3.03 3.68
C ARG A 153 18.92 2.72 2.71
N MET A 154 17.71 2.53 3.20
CA MET A 154 16.54 2.30 2.37
C MET A 154 16.28 3.49 1.44
N SER A 155 16.32 4.70 1.98
CA SER A 155 16.16 5.94 1.21
C SER A 155 17.20 6.05 0.09
N ALA A 156 18.46 5.78 0.38
CA ALA A 156 19.54 5.80 -0.61
C ALA A 156 19.33 4.75 -1.73
N MET A 157 18.85 3.55 -1.38
CA MET A 157 18.54 2.51 -2.37
C MET A 157 17.41 2.95 -3.32
N VAL A 158 16.34 3.53 -2.78
CA VAL A 158 15.20 4.03 -3.58
C VAL A 158 15.64 5.15 -4.50
N HIS A 159 16.34 6.17 -3.99
CA HIS A 159 16.79 7.30 -4.80
C HIS A 159 17.86 6.91 -5.82
N GLY A 160 18.76 6.00 -5.49
CA GLY A 160 19.75 5.47 -6.43
C GLY A 160 19.15 4.65 -7.57
N SER A 161 17.93 4.11 -7.39
CA SER A 161 17.20 3.39 -8.43
C SER A 161 16.44 4.32 -9.40
N LEU A 162 16.14 5.56 -8.98
CA LEU A 162 15.45 6.56 -9.79
C LEU A 162 16.38 7.28 -10.79
N VAL A 163 17.71 7.10 -10.68
CA VAL A 163 18.74 7.79 -11.50
C VAL A 163 19.27 6.93 -12.65
N ARG A 164 18.66 5.76 -12.90
CA ARG A 164 19.10 4.85 -13.99
C ARG A 164 18.10 4.78 -15.12
#